data_b68d86f53240346a28b9de43eeca5df2
#
_entry.id   b68d86f53240346a28b9de43eeca5df2
#
_cell.length_a   1.000
_cell.length_b   1.000
_cell.length_c   1.000
_cell.angle_alpha   90.00
_cell.angle_beta   90.00
_cell.angle_gamma   90.00
#
_symmetry.space_group_name_H-M   'P 1'
#
loop_
_entity.id
_entity.type
_entity.pdbx_description
1 polymer ?
#
loop_
_entity_poly.entity_id
_entity_poly.type
_entity_poly.pdbx_seq_one_letter_code
_entity_poly.pdbx_strand_id
1 'polypeptide(L)'
;MKKSMIKQCILSLLCLLWVGQTLLAGELRERVYLQTDKQFYLSGELVWMKFIATDLDQRLSDVSKVGYVELLDSASAVVQARLVLEKGVGDGCLQLPSTLPTGNYRLVAYTRYMRNEGEEVFFEKPLAVVNTFVTNETLLTDTLLPAYSFTRREDPVSVSPDRMTYDTRSGGEIRINGLPPDLQTLSVSIAGIDLYKPSARSGIVDWKQSMPTTGSSPADRKFLAEYEGPILTGKVIDLSTGEPSSKEAVRPLLGFSGGEIRLFGGQLGPAGEVTFFTRHISGTHEIVTVAL
;
A
#
# COMPACT_ATOMS: atom_id res chain seq x y z
N MET A 1 -30.12 -21.51 -50.78
CA MET A 1 -30.41 -20.27 -50.03
C MET A 1 -30.58 -20.50 -48.51
N LYS A 2 -31.44 -21.40 -48.01
CA LYS A 2 -31.64 -21.59 -46.54
C LYS A 2 -30.40 -21.92 -45.71
N LYS A 3 -29.46 -22.75 -46.20
CA LYS A 3 -28.22 -23.10 -45.47
C LYS A 3 -27.23 -21.91 -45.28
N SER A 4 -27.22 -20.95 -46.23
CA SER A 4 -26.37 -19.76 -46.14
C SER A 4 -26.90 -18.77 -45.10
N MET A 5 -28.20 -18.55 -45.06
CA MET A 5 -28.84 -17.68 -44.06
C MET A 5 -28.66 -18.21 -42.61
N ILE A 6 -28.77 -19.52 -42.41
CA ILE A 6 -28.58 -20.12 -41.08
C ILE A 6 -27.11 -19.90 -40.61
N LYS A 7 -26.13 -20.07 -41.50
CA LYS A 7 -24.72 -19.80 -41.14
C LYS A 7 -24.46 -18.31 -40.81
N GLN A 8 -25.07 -17.39 -41.52
CA GLN A 8 -24.97 -15.97 -41.23
C GLN A 8 -25.64 -15.60 -39.89
N CYS A 9 -26.82 -16.17 -39.60
CA CYS A 9 -27.47 -15.96 -38.30
C CYS A 9 -26.67 -16.53 -37.11
N ILE A 10 -26.04 -17.70 -37.28
CA ILE A 10 -25.18 -18.30 -36.24
C ILE A 10 -23.92 -17.44 -36.04
N LEU A 11 -23.31 -16.95 -37.11
CA LEU A 11 -22.13 -16.10 -37.04
C LEU A 11 -22.43 -14.75 -36.35
N SER A 12 -23.55 -14.12 -36.63
CA SER A 12 -24.00 -12.88 -36.01
C SER A 12 -24.35 -13.08 -34.52
N LEU A 13 -24.94 -14.22 -34.18
CA LEU A 13 -25.24 -14.57 -32.76
C LEU A 13 -23.96 -14.83 -31.96
N LEU A 14 -22.94 -15.48 -32.55
CA LEU A 14 -21.62 -15.67 -31.96
C LEU A 14 -20.88 -14.34 -31.76
N CYS A 15 -20.95 -13.41 -32.72
CA CYS A 15 -20.37 -12.07 -32.56
C CYS A 15 -21.08 -11.25 -31.48
N LEU A 16 -22.40 -11.36 -31.34
CA LEU A 16 -23.17 -10.70 -30.28
C LEU A 16 -22.83 -11.26 -28.91
N LEU A 17 -22.59 -12.56 -28.79
CA LEU A 17 -22.12 -13.19 -27.53
C LEU A 17 -20.68 -12.77 -27.16
N TRP A 18 -19.81 -12.54 -28.14
CA TRP A 18 -18.43 -12.07 -27.92
C TRP A 18 -18.40 -10.59 -27.50
N VAL A 19 -19.20 -9.74 -28.09
CA VAL A 19 -19.33 -8.32 -27.73
C VAL A 19 -19.94 -8.16 -26.33
N GLY A 20 -20.86 -9.05 -25.94
CA GLY A 20 -21.47 -9.05 -24.59
C GLY A 20 -20.48 -9.38 -23.46
N GLN A 21 -19.43 -10.13 -23.73
CA GLN A 21 -18.43 -10.48 -22.70
C GLN A 21 -17.40 -9.35 -22.43
N THR A 22 -17.18 -8.46 -23.37
CA THR A 22 -16.28 -7.32 -23.18
C THR A 22 -16.89 -6.17 -22.36
N LEU A 23 -18.22 -6.14 -22.22
CA LEU A 23 -18.95 -5.13 -21.44
C LEU A 23 -19.06 -5.45 -19.94
N LEU A 24 -18.63 -6.65 -19.51
CA LEU A 24 -18.69 -7.10 -18.11
C LEU A 24 -17.34 -7.09 -17.38
N ALA A 25 -16.26 -6.67 -18.03
CA ALA A 25 -15.01 -6.40 -17.34
C ALA A 25 -15.18 -5.11 -16.54
N GLY A 26 -15.67 -5.24 -15.31
CA GLY A 26 -15.72 -4.14 -14.34
C GLY A 26 -14.36 -3.44 -14.30
N GLU A 27 -14.37 -2.13 -14.22
CA GLU A 27 -13.14 -1.35 -14.11
C GLU A 27 -12.39 -1.80 -12.88
N LEU A 28 -11.18 -2.32 -13.07
CA LEU A 28 -10.32 -2.71 -11.94
C LEU A 28 -10.00 -1.48 -11.10
N ARG A 29 -10.33 -1.54 -9.83
CA ARG A 29 -10.03 -0.50 -8.84
C ARG A 29 -9.52 -1.16 -7.57
N GLU A 30 -8.47 -0.60 -7.01
CA GLU A 30 -7.90 -1.08 -5.76
C GLU A 30 -8.24 -0.14 -4.61
N ARG A 31 -8.34 -0.70 -3.41
CA ARG A 31 -8.48 0.01 -2.14
C ARG A 31 -7.55 -0.63 -1.13
N VAL A 32 -7.09 0.18 -0.20
CA VAL A 32 -6.09 -0.24 0.79
C VAL A 32 -6.61 -0.03 2.19
N TYR A 33 -6.38 -1.00 3.05
CA TYR A 33 -6.44 -0.86 4.49
C TYR A 33 -5.07 -1.09 5.09
N LEU A 34 -4.66 -0.23 6.03
CA LEU A 34 -3.39 -0.36 6.76
C LEU A 34 -3.64 -0.51 8.25
N GLN A 35 -3.31 -1.68 8.78
CA GLN A 35 -3.27 -1.94 10.21
C GLN A 35 -1.90 -1.58 10.75
N THR A 36 -1.84 -0.87 11.89
CA THR A 36 -0.61 -0.65 12.65
C THR A 36 -0.71 -1.32 14.02
N ASP A 37 0.42 -1.69 14.61
CA ASP A 37 0.47 -2.29 15.93
C ASP A 37 -0.02 -1.34 17.04
N LYS A 38 0.25 -0.03 16.90
CA LYS A 38 -0.14 1.02 17.84
C LYS A 38 -0.75 2.22 17.10
N GLN A 39 -1.26 3.20 17.83
CA GLN A 39 -1.69 4.51 17.32
C GLN A 39 -0.80 5.66 17.81
N PHE A 40 0.05 5.36 18.78
CA PHE A 40 0.97 6.27 19.43
C PHE A 40 2.37 5.66 19.41
N TYR A 41 3.37 6.46 19.08
CA TYR A 41 4.75 6.04 18.97
C TYR A 41 5.70 7.06 19.58
N LEU A 42 6.85 6.59 20.01
CA LEU A 42 7.98 7.45 20.32
C LEU A 42 8.84 7.65 19.06
N SER A 43 9.47 8.81 18.95
CA SER A 43 10.47 9.04 17.90
C SER A 43 11.59 8.00 18.02
N GLY A 44 12.00 7.43 16.87
CA GLY A 44 12.96 6.33 16.85
C GLY A 44 12.34 4.93 16.93
N GLU A 45 11.03 4.78 17.16
CA GLU A 45 10.36 3.48 17.15
C GLU A 45 10.08 2.98 15.72
N LEU A 46 9.84 1.67 15.63
CA LEU A 46 9.32 1.00 14.44
C LEU A 46 7.79 0.98 14.48
N VAL A 47 7.16 1.44 13.42
CA VAL A 47 5.72 1.26 13.16
C VAL A 47 5.56 -0.07 12.42
N TRP A 48 5.13 -1.10 13.12
CA TRP A 48 4.81 -2.38 12.50
C TRP A 48 3.44 -2.30 11.84
N MET A 49 3.33 -2.83 10.62
CA MET A 49 2.11 -2.67 9.85
C MET A 49 1.79 -3.89 9.00
N LYS A 50 0.50 -4.05 8.76
CA LYS A 50 -0.07 -4.99 7.80
C LYS A 50 -0.87 -4.22 6.76
N PHE A 51 -0.50 -4.40 5.51
CA PHE A 51 -1.12 -3.79 4.35
C PHE A 51 -2.08 -4.79 3.70
N ILE A 52 -3.29 -4.37 3.40
CA ILE A 52 -4.31 -5.20 2.77
C ILE A 52 -4.87 -4.43 1.59
N ALA A 53 -4.63 -4.93 0.38
CA ALA A 53 -5.20 -4.42 -0.86
C ALA A 53 -6.43 -5.23 -1.26
N THR A 54 -7.51 -4.55 -1.60
CA THR A 54 -8.77 -5.18 -2.06
C THR A 54 -9.24 -4.55 -3.35
N ASP A 55 -10.14 -5.25 -4.06
CA ASP A 55 -11.02 -4.64 -5.06
C ASP A 55 -12.22 -3.94 -4.38
N LEU A 56 -13.12 -3.35 -5.19
CA LEU A 56 -14.32 -2.73 -4.69
C LEU A 56 -15.34 -3.72 -4.09
N ASP A 57 -15.27 -4.99 -4.47
CA ASP A 57 -16.08 -6.07 -3.88
C ASP A 57 -15.49 -6.58 -2.55
N GLN A 58 -14.43 -5.93 -2.06
CA GLN A 58 -13.73 -6.26 -0.81
C GLN A 58 -13.01 -7.62 -0.84
N ARG A 59 -12.71 -8.15 -2.04
CA ARG A 59 -11.86 -9.32 -2.22
C ARG A 59 -10.40 -8.88 -2.28
N LEU A 60 -9.47 -9.73 -1.82
CA LEU A 60 -8.05 -9.42 -1.94
C LEU A 60 -7.64 -9.20 -3.41
N SER A 61 -6.97 -8.09 -3.67
CA SER A 61 -6.46 -7.75 -5.00
C SER A 61 -5.02 -8.22 -5.14
N ASP A 62 -4.76 -9.08 -6.13
CA ASP A 62 -3.41 -9.53 -6.46
C ASP A 62 -2.79 -8.75 -7.62
N VAL A 63 -3.32 -7.58 -7.94
CA VAL A 63 -2.91 -6.76 -9.08
C VAL A 63 -1.59 -6.05 -8.79
N SER A 64 -1.51 -5.34 -7.68
CA SER A 64 -0.29 -4.63 -7.29
C SER A 64 0.57 -5.50 -6.37
N LYS A 65 1.86 -5.61 -6.69
CA LYS A 65 2.86 -6.31 -5.86
C LYS A 65 3.61 -5.36 -4.93
N VAL A 66 3.31 -4.08 -4.97
CA VAL A 66 3.96 -3.06 -4.13
C VAL A 66 2.91 -2.19 -3.47
N GLY A 67 2.98 -2.11 -2.14
CA GLY A 67 2.25 -1.16 -1.32
C GLY A 67 3.17 0.00 -0.91
N TYR A 68 2.68 1.22 -1.02
CA TYR A 68 3.36 2.44 -0.59
C TYR A 68 2.77 2.92 0.72
N VAL A 69 3.63 3.28 1.65
CA VAL A 69 3.25 3.87 2.94
C VAL A 69 4.10 5.10 3.18
N GLU A 70 3.46 6.20 3.50
CA GLU A 70 4.10 7.49 3.75
C GLU A 70 3.61 8.09 5.06
N LEU A 71 4.52 8.57 5.86
CA LEU A 71 4.22 9.42 7.00
C LEU A 71 4.35 10.87 6.58
N LEU A 72 3.27 11.62 6.65
CA LEU A 72 3.21 13.01 6.25
C LEU A 72 3.19 13.93 7.46
N ASP A 73 4.00 14.98 7.41
CA ASP A 73 3.88 16.18 8.22
C ASP A 73 3.19 17.24 7.35
N SER A 74 2.03 17.73 7.79
CA SER A 74 1.21 18.69 7.03
C SER A 74 1.06 18.34 5.54
N ALA A 75 2.02 18.61 4.67
CA ALA A 75 1.95 18.43 3.23
C ALA A 75 3.10 17.62 2.63
N SER A 76 4.16 17.31 3.39
CA SER A 76 5.35 16.63 2.88
C SER A 76 5.57 15.27 3.54
N ALA A 77 6.08 14.31 2.77
CA ALA A 77 6.47 13.02 3.30
C ALA A 77 7.74 13.15 4.14
N VAL A 78 7.66 12.75 5.40
CA VAL A 78 8.79 12.72 6.35
C VAL A 78 9.57 11.43 6.23
N VAL A 79 8.85 10.32 6.07
CA VAL A 79 9.42 8.99 5.88
C VAL A 79 8.49 8.13 5.03
N GLN A 80 9.08 7.25 4.23
CA GLN A 80 8.37 6.41 3.29
C GLN A 80 8.85 4.96 3.40
N ALA A 81 7.93 4.02 3.17
CA ALA A 81 8.23 2.60 3.03
C ALA A 81 7.53 2.01 1.81
N ARG A 82 8.11 0.94 1.27
CA ARG A 82 7.50 0.11 0.25
C ARG A 82 7.40 -1.31 0.79
N LEU A 83 6.24 -1.90 0.64
CA LEU A 83 5.95 -3.25 1.10
C LEU A 83 5.75 -4.17 -0.09
N VAL A 84 6.29 -5.37 -0.02
CA VAL A 84 5.97 -6.42 -0.98
C VAL A 84 4.59 -6.97 -0.65
N LEU A 85 3.74 -7.08 -1.67
CA LEU A 85 2.41 -7.65 -1.55
C LEU A 85 2.36 -9.03 -2.20
N GLU A 86 1.87 -10.00 -1.46
CA GLU A 86 1.55 -11.34 -1.94
C GLU A 86 0.05 -11.57 -1.80
N LYS A 87 -0.62 -11.81 -2.92
CA LYS A 87 -2.08 -11.99 -2.95
C LYS A 87 -2.84 -10.88 -2.22
N GLY A 88 -2.41 -9.63 -2.42
CA GLY A 88 -3.02 -8.44 -1.82
C GLY A 88 -2.66 -8.18 -0.37
N VAL A 89 -1.75 -8.93 0.24
CA VAL A 89 -1.35 -8.74 1.63
C VAL A 89 0.15 -8.53 1.72
N GLY A 90 0.57 -7.58 2.55
CA GLY A 90 1.97 -7.33 2.86
C GLY A 90 2.17 -6.97 4.33
N ASP A 91 3.32 -7.34 4.84
CA ASP A 91 3.76 -7.02 6.19
C ASP A 91 5.06 -6.22 6.13
N GLY A 92 5.27 -5.32 7.08
CA GLY A 92 6.51 -4.57 7.16
C GLY A 92 6.55 -3.58 8.30
N CYS A 93 7.55 -2.72 8.27
CA CYS A 93 7.70 -1.67 9.26
C CYS A 93 8.22 -0.38 8.63
N LEU A 94 7.94 0.73 9.30
CA LEU A 94 8.42 2.06 9.00
C LEU A 94 9.25 2.55 10.18
N GLN A 95 10.52 2.86 9.97
CA GLN A 95 11.39 3.41 11.00
C GLN A 95 11.13 4.89 11.16
N LEU A 96 10.64 5.30 12.32
CA LEU A 96 10.52 6.71 12.65
C LEU A 96 11.90 7.31 12.92
N PRO A 97 12.23 8.48 12.35
CA PRO A 97 13.46 9.19 12.72
C PRO A 97 13.45 9.57 14.20
N SER A 98 14.59 9.42 14.90
CA SER A 98 14.73 9.87 16.29
C SER A 98 14.62 11.39 16.44
N THR A 99 14.85 12.11 15.35
CA THR A 99 14.72 13.58 15.26
C THR A 99 13.31 14.06 14.97
N LEU A 100 12.36 13.13 14.72
CA LEU A 100 10.98 13.48 14.40
C LEU A 100 10.34 14.25 15.57
N PRO A 101 9.84 15.47 15.39
CA PRO A 101 9.24 16.26 16.47
C PRO A 101 7.98 15.62 17.05
N THR A 102 7.65 15.98 18.30
CA THR A 102 6.35 15.67 18.88
C THR A 102 5.25 16.31 18.05
N GLY A 103 4.25 15.53 17.66
CA GLY A 103 3.16 16.03 16.82
C GLY A 103 2.20 14.95 16.36
N ASN A 104 1.18 15.40 15.62
CA ASN A 104 0.23 14.54 14.94
C ASN A 104 0.58 14.49 13.45
N TYR A 105 0.74 13.30 12.96
CA TYR A 105 1.11 12.99 11.58
C TYR A 105 -0.01 12.24 10.88
N ARG A 106 0.01 12.22 9.56
CA ARG A 106 -0.88 11.38 8.74
C ARG A 106 -0.09 10.22 8.15
N LEU A 107 -0.55 9.01 8.39
CA LEU A 107 -0.05 7.82 7.74
C LEU A 107 -0.94 7.53 6.54
N VAL A 108 -0.37 7.56 5.35
CA VAL A 108 -1.06 7.36 4.07
C VAL A 108 -0.59 6.07 3.44
N ALA A 109 -1.53 5.28 2.90
CA ALA A 109 -1.20 4.04 2.22
C ALA A 109 -1.97 3.89 0.91
N TYR A 110 -1.27 3.46 -0.14
CA TYR A 110 -1.81 3.32 -1.49
C TYR A 110 -1.00 2.34 -2.34
N THR A 111 -1.55 1.93 -3.48
CA THR A 111 -0.79 1.29 -4.56
C THR A 111 -0.52 2.31 -5.66
N ARG A 112 0.50 2.06 -6.49
CA ARG A 112 0.77 2.93 -7.65
C ARG A 112 -0.45 3.06 -8.55
N TYR A 113 -1.24 1.99 -8.69
CA TYR A 113 -2.42 1.97 -9.53
C TYR A 113 -3.53 2.89 -9.04
N MET A 114 -3.72 3.01 -7.71
CA MET A 114 -4.71 3.91 -7.10
C MET A 114 -4.47 5.38 -7.44
N ARG A 115 -3.24 5.78 -7.76
CA ARG A 115 -2.90 7.16 -8.17
C ARG A 115 -3.65 7.62 -9.43
N ASN A 116 -4.21 6.70 -10.22
CA ASN A 116 -5.07 7.06 -11.35
C ASN A 116 -6.43 7.62 -10.93
N GLU A 117 -6.86 7.35 -9.70
CA GLU A 117 -8.17 7.78 -9.19
C GLU A 117 -8.09 9.04 -8.31
N GLY A 118 -6.87 9.47 -7.93
CA GLY A 118 -6.66 10.62 -7.04
C GLY A 118 -6.34 10.23 -5.60
N GLU A 119 -5.92 11.22 -4.81
CA GLU A 119 -5.52 11.00 -3.42
C GLU A 119 -6.71 10.71 -2.49
N GLU A 120 -7.90 11.11 -2.89
CA GLU A 120 -9.15 10.92 -2.15
C GLU A 120 -9.52 9.44 -1.91
N VAL A 121 -8.94 8.52 -2.68
CA VAL A 121 -9.16 7.08 -2.50
C VAL A 121 -8.07 6.40 -1.68
N PHE A 122 -7.02 7.12 -1.28
CA PHE A 122 -5.95 6.56 -0.47
C PHE A 122 -6.44 6.28 0.95
N PHE A 123 -5.85 5.29 1.58
CA PHE A 123 -6.06 5.07 3.00
C PHE A 123 -5.31 6.13 3.80
N GLU A 124 -6.00 6.74 4.75
CA GLU A 124 -5.40 7.69 5.67
C GLU A 124 -5.70 7.32 7.12
N LYS A 125 -4.72 7.54 7.98
CA LYS A 125 -4.83 7.31 9.40
C LYS A 125 -3.99 8.33 10.19
N PRO A 126 -4.55 8.97 11.24
CA PRO A 126 -3.76 9.79 12.15
C PRO A 126 -2.79 8.93 12.96
N LEU A 127 -1.60 9.45 13.20
CA LEU A 127 -0.55 8.84 13.99
C LEU A 127 0.05 9.90 14.93
N ALA A 128 -0.01 9.65 16.24
CA ALA A 128 0.63 10.52 17.22
C ALA A 128 2.06 10.08 17.49
N VAL A 129 3.01 11.01 17.49
CA VAL A 129 4.41 10.77 17.81
C VAL A 129 4.85 11.69 18.94
N VAL A 130 5.58 11.15 19.91
CA VAL A 130 6.22 11.91 20.99
C VAL A 130 7.72 11.77 20.87
N ASN A 131 8.41 12.89 20.82
CA ASN A 131 9.87 12.93 20.89
C ASN A 131 10.31 13.14 22.34
N THR A 132 10.92 12.11 22.91
CA THR A 132 11.46 12.16 24.28
C THR A 132 12.89 12.67 24.33
N PHE A 133 13.54 12.88 23.18
CA PHE A 133 14.92 13.38 23.10
C PHE A 133 14.99 14.91 23.08
N VAL A 134 13.88 15.57 22.78
CA VAL A 134 13.81 17.03 22.67
C VAL A 134 12.71 17.52 23.60
N THR A 135 13.06 18.44 24.50
CA THR A 135 12.08 19.09 25.38
C THR A 135 11.29 20.12 24.55
N ASN A 136 10.20 19.70 23.93
CA ASN A 136 9.24 20.58 23.28
C ASN A 136 7.91 20.52 23.99
N GLU A 137 7.41 21.69 24.40
CA GLU A 137 6.06 21.83 25.01
C GLU A 137 4.91 21.69 24.03
N THR A 138 5.14 21.11 22.84
CA THR A 138 4.06 20.89 21.88
C THR A 138 3.15 19.79 22.43
N LEU A 139 2.08 20.22 23.07
CA LEU A 139 1.04 19.34 23.56
C LEU A 139 0.35 18.69 22.38
N LEU A 140 0.23 17.36 22.42
CA LEU A 140 -0.67 16.63 21.52
C LEU A 140 -2.09 17.09 21.85
N THR A 141 -2.68 17.87 20.97
CA THR A 141 -4.06 18.30 21.16
C THR A 141 -5.00 17.18 20.72
N ASP A 142 -5.90 16.78 21.60
CA ASP A 142 -6.97 15.78 21.33
C ASP A 142 -7.83 16.13 20.10
N THR A 143 -7.75 17.38 19.63
CA THR A 143 -8.59 17.95 18.58
C THR A 143 -8.28 17.40 17.18
N LEU A 144 -7.17 16.69 16.98
CA LEU A 144 -6.76 16.21 15.65
C LEU A 144 -6.99 14.72 15.42
N LEU A 145 -7.39 13.98 16.42
CA LEU A 145 -7.82 12.61 16.25
C LEU A 145 -9.34 12.61 16.04
N PRO A 146 -9.85 12.27 14.85
CA PRO A 146 -11.28 12.13 14.69
C PRO A 146 -11.78 11.11 15.72
N ALA A 147 -12.77 11.51 16.51
CA ALA A 147 -13.43 10.63 17.47
C ALA A 147 -14.21 9.58 16.67
N TYR A 148 -13.59 8.47 16.34
CA TYR A 148 -14.31 7.33 15.82
C TYR A 148 -15.07 6.66 16.97
N SER A 149 -16.39 6.75 16.93
CA SER A 149 -17.24 6.03 17.85
C SER A 149 -17.26 4.55 17.49
N PHE A 150 -16.70 3.70 18.35
CA PHE A 150 -16.88 2.26 18.22
C PHE A 150 -18.31 1.89 18.61
N THR A 151 -19.04 1.39 17.67
CA THR A 151 -20.10 0.45 18.01
C THR A 151 -19.43 -0.90 18.23
N ARG A 152 -19.25 -1.31 19.49
CA ARG A 152 -18.83 -2.67 19.83
C ARG A 152 -19.85 -3.61 19.20
N ARG A 153 -19.52 -4.19 18.05
CA ARG A 153 -20.30 -5.32 17.53
C ARG A 153 -20.07 -6.49 18.47
N GLU A 154 -21.10 -7.25 18.69
CA GLU A 154 -20.97 -8.60 19.25
C GLU A 154 -20.28 -9.44 18.18
N ASP A 155 -18.95 -9.34 18.14
CA ASP A 155 -18.13 -10.14 17.25
C ASP A 155 -18.12 -11.58 17.76
N PRO A 156 -18.34 -12.58 16.90
CA PRO A 156 -18.18 -13.97 17.27
C PRO A 156 -16.75 -14.31 17.68
N VAL A 157 -15.80 -13.43 17.38
CA VAL A 157 -14.39 -13.61 17.71
C VAL A 157 -14.13 -13.16 19.15
N SER A 158 -13.66 -14.08 19.96
CA SER A 158 -13.22 -13.81 21.33
C SER A 158 -11.72 -13.96 21.48
N VAL A 159 -11.11 -13.04 22.21
CA VAL A 159 -9.68 -13.06 22.54
C VAL A 159 -9.53 -13.20 24.03
N SER A 160 -8.79 -14.18 24.49
CA SER A 160 -8.53 -14.42 25.91
C SER A 160 -7.06 -14.80 26.15
N PRO A 161 -6.39 -14.15 27.12
CA PRO A 161 -5.08 -14.59 27.59
C PRO A 161 -5.25 -15.86 28.46
N ASP A 162 -4.17 -16.63 28.59
CA ASP A 162 -4.11 -17.80 29.48
C ASP A 162 -4.12 -17.39 30.97
N ARG A 163 -3.71 -16.15 31.28
CA ARG A 163 -3.71 -15.56 32.63
C ARG A 163 -3.86 -14.06 32.55
N MET A 164 -4.26 -13.47 33.67
CA MET A 164 -4.50 -12.01 33.76
C MET A 164 -3.25 -11.20 34.11
N THR A 165 -2.22 -11.84 34.65
CA THR A 165 -0.98 -11.20 35.08
C THR A 165 0.22 -12.02 34.61
N TYR A 166 1.25 -11.37 34.17
CA TYR A 166 2.50 -11.97 33.69
C TYR A 166 3.66 -11.37 34.43
N ASP A 167 4.63 -12.22 34.81
CA ASP A 167 5.90 -11.76 35.33
C ASP A 167 6.79 -11.21 34.22
N THR A 168 7.75 -10.39 34.59
CA THR A 168 8.74 -9.85 33.67
C THR A 168 9.44 -11.00 32.90
N ARG A 169 9.47 -10.91 31.56
CA ARG A 169 10.07 -11.91 30.66
C ARG A 169 9.43 -13.31 30.74
N SER A 170 8.19 -13.41 31.20
CA SER A 170 7.44 -14.67 31.11
C SER A 170 6.76 -14.82 29.77
N GLY A 171 6.63 -16.07 29.30
CA GLY A 171 5.80 -16.39 28.15
C GLY A 171 4.33 -16.39 28.52
N GLY A 172 3.47 -16.12 27.54
CA GLY A 172 2.00 -16.19 27.67
C GLY A 172 1.37 -16.77 26.40
N GLU A 173 0.13 -17.24 26.53
CA GLU A 173 -0.67 -17.75 25.44
C GLU A 173 -1.92 -16.88 25.27
N ILE A 174 -2.20 -16.48 24.03
CA ILE A 174 -3.44 -15.78 23.67
C ILE A 174 -4.27 -16.71 22.80
N ARG A 175 -5.51 -16.99 23.23
CA ARG A 175 -6.46 -17.79 22.47
C ARG A 175 -7.43 -16.90 21.74
N ILE A 176 -7.58 -17.17 20.45
CA ILE A 176 -8.52 -16.48 19.57
C ILE A 176 -9.52 -17.53 19.09
N ASN A 177 -10.80 -17.36 19.46
CA ASN A 177 -11.87 -18.28 19.08
C ASN A 177 -12.89 -17.58 18.21
N GLY A 178 -13.67 -18.35 17.45
CA GLY A 178 -14.73 -17.85 16.59
C GLY A 178 -14.23 -17.26 15.27
N LEU A 179 -12.99 -17.58 14.87
CA LEU A 179 -12.49 -17.18 13.56
C LEU A 179 -13.31 -17.83 12.44
N PRO A 180 -13.67 -17.09 11.39
CA PRO A 180 -14.33 -17.66 10.21
C PRO A 180 -13.48 -18.73 9.53
N PRO A 181 -14.08 -19.80 8.99
CA PRO A 181 -13.33 -20.89 8.34
C PRO A 181 -12.65 -20.45 7.03
N ASP A 182 -13.11 -19.38 6.41
CA ASP A 182 -12.60 -18.78 5.19
C ASP A 182 -11.68 -17.56 5.44
N LEU A 183 -11.16 -17.45 6.66
CA LEU A 183 -10.26 -16.36 7.03
C LEU A 183 -9.01 -16.36 6.15
N GLN A 184 -8.81 -15.27 5.42
CA GLN A 184 -7.67 -15.13 4.50
C GLN A 184 -6.44 -14.52 5.16
N THR A 185 -6.62 -13.63 6.15
CA THR A 185 -5.51 -13.00 6.87
C THR A 185 -5.94 -12.56 8.27
N LEU A 186 -5.01 -12.59 9.19
CA LEU A 186 -5.18 -12.14 10.58
C LEU A 186 -4.02 -11.22 10.96
N SER A 187 -4.34 -10.13 11.63
CA SER A 187 -3.36 -9.26 12.27
C SER A 187 -3.62 -9.21 13.76
N VAL A 188 -2.58 -9.48 14.55
CA VAL A 188 -2.62 -9.40 16.01
C VAL A 188 -1.55 -8.44 16.47
N SER A 189 -1.91 -7.48 17.31
CA SER A 189 -0.95 -6.57 17.93
C SER A 189 -1.15 -6.54 19.44
N ILE A 190 -0.04 -6.46 20.18
CA ILE A 190 -0.02 -6.33 21.63
C ILE A 190 0.81 -5.10 21.96
N ALA A 191 0.22 -4.14 22.65
CA ALA A 191 0.88 -2.92 23.04
C ALA A 191 0.54 -2.55 24.49
N GLY A 192 1.52 -1.97 25.21
CA GLY A 192 1.27 -1.33 26.50
C GLY A 192 0.41 -0.09 26.33
N ILE A 193 -0.56 0.10 27.21
CA ILE A 193 -1.51 1.23 27.17
C ILE A 193 -1.32 2.22 28.30
N ASP A 194 -0.26 2.08 29.10
CA ASP A 194 -0.10 2.77 30.38
C ASP A 194 0.04 4.29 30.26
N LEU A 195 0.53 4.79 29.14
CA LEU A 195 0.84 6.21 28.94
C LEU A 195 -0.17 6.95 28.06
N TYR A 196 -0.98 6.25 27.28
CA TYR A 196 -1.90 6.87 26.35
C TYR A 196 -3.15 5.99 26.15
N LYS A 197 -4.32 6.56 26.42
CA LYS A 197 -5.58 5.92 26.06
C LYS A 197 -5.93 6.33 24.63
N PRO A 198 -5.69 5.47 23.63
CA PRO A 198 -6.08 5.79 22.28
C PRO A 198 -7.60 5.97 22.22
N SER A 199 -8.04 7.02 21.54
CA SER A 199 -9.43 7.10 21.10
C SER A 199 -9.78 5.86 20.29
N ALA A 200 -11.07 5.53 20.26
CA ALA A 200 -11.58 4.33 19.62
C ALA A 200 -10.91 4.06 18.23
N ARG A 201 -10.52 2.82 17.97
CA ARG A 201 -9.87 2.42 16.72
C ARG A 201 -10.91 2.16 15.65
N SER A 202 -10.77 2.78 14.48
CA SER A 202 -11.45 2.31 13.28
C SER A 202 -10.83 0.98 12.85
N GLY A 203 -11.60 -0.08 12.88
CA GLY A 203 -11.20 -1.40 12.42
C GLY A 203 -11.39 -1.56 10.92
N ILE A 204 -10.93 -2.69 10.38
CA ILE A 204 -11.12 -3.04 8.96
C ILE A 204 -12.62 -3.10 8.58
N VAL A 205 -13.49 -3.45 9.52
CA VAL A 205 -14.93 -3.51 9.28
C VAL A 205 -15.52 -2.11 9.07
N ASP A 206 -15.11 -1.15 9.90
CA ASP A 206 -15.56 0.24 9.76
C ASP A 206 -15.02 0.85 8.48
N TRP A 207 -13.73 0.56 8.16
CA TRP A 207 -13.13 0.97 6.91
C TRP A 207 -13.89 0.40 5.70
N LYS A 208 -14.24 -0.88 5.71
CA LYS A 208 -15.01 -1.51 4.63
C LYS A 208 -16.36 -0.83 4.39
N GLN A 209 -16.99 -0.31 5.43
CA GLN A 209 -18.27 0.43 5.33
C GLN A 209 -18.09 1.86 4.80
N SER A 210 -16.95 2.48 5.08
CA SER A 210 -16.62 3.86 4.68
C SER A 210 -15.69 3.93 3.45
N MET A 211 -15.32 2.78 2.89
CA MET A 211 -14.39 2.70 1.78
C MET A 211 -14.86 3.52 0.58
N PRO A 212 -14.02 4.41 0.02
CA PRO A 212 -14.39 5.20 -1.15
C PRO A 212 -14.69 4.28 -2.35
N THR A 213 -15.90 4.36 -2.88
CA THR A 213 -16.31 3.58 -4.05
C THR A 213 -16.10 4.35 -5.36
N THR A 214 -16.00 5.67 -5.26
CA THR A 214 -15.82 6.58 -6.40
C THR A 214 -14.54 7.38 -6.21
N GLY A 215 -13.70 7.38 -7.22
CA GLY A 215 -12.58 8.28 -7.39
C GLY A 215 -12.64 8.86 -8.79
N SER A 216 -11.75 9.77 -9.10
CA SER A 216 -11.60 10.27 -10.47
C SER A 216 -11.38 9.09 -11.43
N SER A 217 -12.06 9.08 -12.56
CA SER A 217 -11.83 8.08 -13.62
C SER A 217 -11.21 8.80 -14.80
N PRO A 218 -9.88 8.97 -14.84
CA PRO A 218 -9.23 9.61 -15.97
C PRO A 218 -9.38 8.74 -17.22
N ALA A 219 -9.67 9.38 -18.35
CA ALA A 219 -9.75 8.71 -19.65
C ALA A 219 -8.42 8.02 -20.00
N ASP A 220 -7.29 8.59 -19.53
CA ASP A 220 -5.95 8.07 -19.73
C ASP A 220 -5.35 7.62 -18.38
N ARG A 221 -5.14 6.31 -18.21
CA ARG A 221 -4.46 5.75 -17.06
C ARG A 221 -2.95 5.97 -17.18
N LYS A 222 -2.44 6.87 -16.36
CA LYS A 222 -1.02 7.27 -16.36
C LYS A 222 -0.14 6.30 -15.57
N PHE A 223 -0.68 5.72 -14.50
CA PHE A 223 0.09 4.88 -13.59
C PHE A 223 -0.24 3.40 -13.81
N LEU A 224 0.74 2.65 -14.31
CA LEU A 224 0.62 1.21 -14.47
C LEU A 224 0.65 0.51 -13.11
N ALA A 225 -0.11 -0.57 -12.99
CA ALA A 225 -0.02 -1.43 -11.82
C ALA A 225 1.32 -2.18 -11.80
N GLU A 226 1.85 -2.38 -10.62
CA GLU A 226 3.14 -3.05 -10.40
C GLU A 226 2.93 -4.56 -10.24
N TYR A 227 2.61 -5.23 -11.34
CA TYR A 227 2.25 -6.67 -11.37
C TYR A 227 3.38 -7.63 -10.98
N GLU A 228 4.63 -7.23 -11.12
CA GLU A 228 5.79 -8.10 -10.92
C GLU A 228 6.75 -7.56 -9.85
N GLY A 229 6.67 -6.30 -9.54
CA GLY A 229 7.52 -5.59 -8.60
C GLY A 229 7.60 -4.10 -8.89
N PRO A 230 8.47 -3.36 -8.20
CA PRO A 230 8.59 -1.92 -8.32
C PRO A 230 8.88 -1.46 -9.75
N ILE A 231 8.19 -0.42 -10.20
CA ILE A 231 8.50 0.30 -11.44
C ILE A 231 9.33 1.53 -11.07
N LEU A 232 10.58 1.56 -11.53
CA LEU A 232 11.48 2.68 -11.30
C LEU A 232 11.56 3.54 -12.56
N THR A 233 11.50 4.86 -12.37
CA THR A 233 11.57 5.82 -13.48
C THR A 233 12.69 6.81 -13.23
N GLY A 234 13.27 7.30 -14.31
CA GLY A 234 14.34 8.30 -14.27
C GLY A 234 14.44 9.08 -15.58
N LYS A 235 15.50 9.84 -15.72
CA LYS A 235 15.88 10.51 -16.97
C LYS A 235 17.34 10.21 -17.31
N VAL A 236 17.59 9.98 -18.56
CA VAL A 236 18.96 9.93 -19.12
C VAL A 236 19.28 11.33 -19.64
N ILE A 237 20.37 11.91 -19.14
CA ILE A 237 20.83 13.24 -19.47
C ILE A 237 22.22 13.12 -20.13
N ASP A 238 22.42 13.81 -21.22
CA ASP A 238 23.75 13.96 -21.83
C ASP A 238 24.57 14.93 -20.98
N LEU A 239 25.67 14.43 -20.39
CA LEU A 239 26.50 15.21 -19.48
C LEU A 239 27.19 16.41 -20.14
N SER A 240 27.36 16.39 -21.45
CA SER A 240 28.03 17.46 -22.19
C SER A 240 27.10 18.65 -22.49
N THR A 241 25.81 18.38 -22.67
CA THR A 241 24.81 19.39 -23.02
C THR A 241 23.86 19.74 -21.89
N GLY A 242 23.72 18.84 -20.90
CA GLY A 242 22.70 18.95 -19.83
C GLY A 242 21.29 18.63 -20.30
N GLU A 243 21.10 18.28 -21.56
CA GLU A 243 19.78 18.02 -22.16
C GLU A 243 19.40 16.53 -22.06
N PRO A 244 18.10 16.19 -22.04
CA PRO A 244 17.64 14.82 -22.08
C PRO A 244 18.17 14.09 -23.32
N SER A 245 18.71 12.89 -23.12
CA SER A 245 19.21 12.06 -24.21
C SER A 245 18.12 11.11 -24.69
N SER A 246 17.77 11.22 -25.97
CA SER A 246 16.84 10.30 -26.66
C SER A 246 17.54 9.42 -27.71
N LYS A 247 18.87 9.31 -27.63
CA LYS A 247 19.67 8.54 -28.60
C LYS A 247 19.28 7.06 -28.54
N GLU A 248 18.78 6.51 -29.64
CA GLU A 248 18.35 5.10 -29.75
C GLU A 248 19.46 4.09 -29.39
N ALA A 249 20.72 4.49 -29.51
CA ALA A 249 21.88 3.65 -29.18
C ALA A 249 22.08 3.49 -27.66
N VAL A 250 21.51 4.36 -26.82
CA VAL A 250 21.68 4.30 -25.36
C VAL A 250 20.86 3.16 -24.78
N ARG A 251 21.52 2.29 -24.01
CA ARG A 251 20.90 1.17 -23.31
C ARG A 251 21.00 1.41 -21.80
N PRO A 252 19.96 1.98 -21.17
CA PRO A 252 19.96 2.16 -19.71
C PRO A 252 19.87 0.81 -19.01
N LEU A 253 20.76 0.58 -18.05
CA LEU A 253 20.77 -0.60 -17.20
C LEU A 253 20.65 -0.15 -15.73
N LEU A 254 19.89 -0.92 -14.97
CA LEU A 254 19.72 -0.75 -13.53
C LEU A 254 20.20 -2.02 -12.84
N GLY A 255 21.13 -1.89 -11.93
CA GLY A 255 21.63 -2.97 -11.09
C GLY A 255 21.28 -2.75 -9.63
N PHE A 256 21.04 -3.85 -8.92
CA PHE A 256 20.87 -3.86 -7.47
C PHE A 256 22.06 -4.60 -6.85
N SER A 257 22.66 -4.02 -5.81
CA SER A 257 23.66 -4.69 -4.99
C SER A 257 23.00 -5.64 -4.00
N GLY A 258 23.63 -6.75 -3.73
CA GLY A 258 23.14 -7.77 -2.79
C GLY A 258 23.85 -9.10 -3.00
N GLY A 259 23.33 -10.18 -2.45
CA GLY A 259 23.91 -11.53 -2.60
C GLY A 259 23.91 -12.04 -4.04
N GLU A 260 22.97 -11.58 -4.86
CA GLU A 260 22.91 -11.80 -6.30
C GLU A 260 22.81 -10.46 -7.01
N ILE A 261 23.64 -10.26 -8.04
CA ILE A 261 23.54 -9.08 -8.91
C ILE A 261 22.36 -9.29 -9.85
N ARG A 262 21.36 -8.41 -9.76
CA ARG A 262 20.19 -8.40 -10.67
C ARG A 262 20.28 -7.18 -11.56
N LEU A 263 20.18 -7.39 -12.86
CA LEU A 263 20.23 -6.34 -13.88
C LEU A 263 18.91 -6.25 -14.62
N PHE A 264 18.43 -5.03 -14.80
CA PHE A 264 17.20 -4.73 -15.54
C PHE A 264 17.51 -3.73 -16.66
N GLY A 265 17.05 -4.04 -17.87
CA GLY A 265 17.10 -3.11 -18.99
C GLY A 265 16.00 -2.08 -18.89
N GLY A 266 16.34 -0.81 -19.13
CA GLY A 266 15.37 0.27 -19.19
C GLY A 266 14.80 0.47 -20.60
N GLN A 267 13.55 0.93 -20.65
CA GLN A 267 12.93 1.43 -21.88
C GLN A 267 13.12 2.95 -21.92
N LEU A 268 13.81 3.44 -22.95
CA LEU A 268 14.08 4.86 -23.14
C LEU A 268 12.97 5.50 -23.97
N GLY A 269 12.37 6.54 -23.46
CA GLY A 269 11.37 7.35 -24.13
C GLY A 269 11.99 8.50 -24.96
N PRO A 270 11.19 9.18 -25.80
CA PRO A 270 11.66 10.19 -26.75
C PRO A 270 12.20 11.46 -26.08
N ALA A 271 11.81 11.78 -24.85
CA ALA A 271 12.32 12.90 -24.07
C ALA A 271 13.31 12.48 -22.98
N GLY A 272 14.01 11.33 -23.19
CA GLY A 272 15.01 10.82 -22.28
C GLY A 272 14.47 10.13 -21.04
N GLU A 273 13.16 9.94 -20.93
CA GLU A 273 12.58 9.20 -19.81
C GLU A 273 13.01 7.74 -19.90
N VAL A 274 13.32 7.16 -18.74
CA VAL A 274 13.62 5.73 -18.65
C VAL A 274 12.70 5.07 -17.63
N THR A 275 12.19 3.90 -17.99
CA THR A 275 11.39 3.06 -17.12
C THR A 275 12.01 1.68 -16.99
N PHE A 276 12.19 1.22 -15.76
CA PHE A 276 12.67 -0.11 -15.42
C PHE A 276 11.55 -0.88 -14.73
N PHE A 277 11.19 -2.02 -15.31
CA PHE A 277 10.29 -2.98 -14.69
C PHE A 277 11.13 -3.98 -13.90
N THR A 278 11.10 -3.88 -12.59
CA THR A 278 11.89 -4.76 -11.71
C THR A 278 11.04 -5.89 -11.17
N ARG A 279 11.67 -7.03 -10.85
CA ARG A 279 10.99 -8.23 -10.37
C ARG A 279 11.65 -8.73 -9.11
N HIS A 280 10.83 -9.12 -8.13
CA HIS A 280 11.31 -9.77 -6.90
C HIS A 280 12.41 -8.98 -6.17
N ILE A 281 12.32 -7.66 -6.17
CA ILE A 281 13.20 -6.78 -5.39
C ILE A 281 12.48 -6.43 -4.10
N SER A 282 13.11 -6.75 -2.97
CA SER A 282 12.59 -6.46 -1.64
C SER A 282 13.75 -6.10 -0.71
N GLY A 283 13.46 -5.31 0.34
CA GLY A 283 14.48 -4.83 1.28
C GLY A 283 15.15 -3.54 0.83
N THR A 284 16.28 -3.23 1.47
CA THR A 284 17.11 -2.05 1.17
C THR A 284 18.25 -2.46 0.26
N HIS A 285 18.38 -1.80 -0.87
CA HIS A 285 19.42 -2.07 -1.87
C HIS A 285 20.11 -0.78 -2.28
N GLU A 286 21.39 -0.89 -2.57
CA GLU A 286 22.10 0.12 -3.31
C GLU A 286 21.80 -0.05 -4.80
N ILE A 287 21.51 1.05 -5.48
CA ILE A 287 21.13 1.08 -6.89
C ILE A 287 22.29 1.64 -7.71
N VAL A 288 22.69 0.90 -8.72
CA VAL A 288 23.68 1.34 -9.71
C VAL A 288 22.99 1.47 -11.05
N THR A 289 23.15 2.63 -11.69
CA THR A 289 22.63 2.88 -13.04
C THR A 289 23.77 3.14 -14.02
N VAL A 290 23.66 2.54 -15.19
CA VAL A 290 24.61 2.73 -16.30
C VAL A 290 23.83 2.98 -17.58
N ALA A 291 24.24 3.96 -18.37
CA ALA A 291 23.75 4.19 -19.73
C ALA A 291 24.88 3.82 -20.71
N LEU A 292 24.72 2.72 -21.44
CA LEU A 292 25.69 2.19 -22.41
C LEU A 292 25.37 2.69 -23.82
#